data_26872f52847df781d6490f2ce39e68dd
#
_entry.id   26872f52847df781d6490f2ce39e68dd
#
_cell.length_a   1.000
_cell.length_b   1.000
_cell.length_c   1.000
_cell.angle_alpha   90.00
_cell.angle_beta   90.00
_cell.angle_gamma   90.00
#
_symmetry.space_group_name_H-M   'P 1'
#
loop_
_entity.id
_entity.type
_entity.pdbx_description
1 polymer ?
#
loop_
_entity_poly.entity_id
_entity_poly.type
_entity_poly.pdbx_seq_one_letter_code
_entity_poly.pdbx_strand_id
1 'polypeptide(L)'
;DHMVTGGLQVMDGSIDNQLDNHAHQSPGDVMKTIPNASAFYSQKINDDLYAGIGLYGNYGLGIDYGSWAGDRLIKKSTLVAMTLSPSLAYKLNDHLSIGASANVNYGYFSLTRNVNDNDYRQHDEDWAMSYRLGLLMQLTDQTRAGITWNSETNYRYSVNGKARVQNGAYDLPVSAQISAPQQIMLSLVHDINPRWSVMGDLGWQDWSQFGAPQIVVGDRQLNNVSRLKDTWHGAVGVQYRPTPQWRLNIGVAFDSSPYESQSDVALTLPTGDEWRFGTGAQYQITPASNIGIAVSYLHMQSSHVKSPTAFAGSYDHPYLWFASVNYSYQF
;
A
#
# COMPACT_ATOMS: atom_id res chain seq x y z
N ASP A 1 -7.21 -25.45 -18.07
CA ASP A 1 -7.94 -24.65 -17.09
C ASP A 1 -7.38 -23.23 -17.11
N HIS A 2 -8.24 -22.26 -17.44
CA HIS A 2 -7.92 -20.84 -17.49
C HIS A 2 -8.81 -20.10 -16.49
N MET A 3 -8.28 -19.10 -15.80
CA MET A 3 -9.05 -18.29 -14.89
C MET A 3 -8.77 -16.80 -15.10
N VAL A 4 -9.83 -16.00 -15.16
CA VAL A 4 -9.75 -14.53 -15.15
C VAL A 4 -10.41 -14.02 -13.88
N THR A 5 -9.78 -13.06 -13.22
CA THR A 5 -10.37 -12.35 -12.07
C THR A 5 -10.21 -10.85 -12.29
N GLY A 6 -11.28 -10.11 -12.10
CA GLY A 6 -11.30 -8.65 -12.09
C GLY A 6 -11.81 -8.12 -10.75
N GLY A 7 -11.26 -7.01 -10.29
CA GLY A 7 -11.67 -6.39 -9.03
C GLY A 7 -11.66 -4.87 -9.11
N LEU A 8 -12.61 -4.27 -8.40
CA LEU A 8 -12.66 -2.83 -8.14
C LEU A 8 -12.64 -2.60 -6.64
N GLN A 9 -11.92 -1.58 -6.22
CA GLN A 9 -11.83 -1.18 -4.82
C GLN A 9 -11.91 0.33 -4.72
N VAL A 10 -12.51 0.82 -3.66
CA VAL A 10 -12.44 2.23 -3.27
C VAL A 10 -11.91 2.32 -1.85
N MET A 11 -11.02 3.29 -1.63
CA MET A 11 -10.53 3.69 -0.32
C MET A 11 -11.03 5.10 -0.04
N ASP A 12 -11.59 5.30 1.15
CA ASP A 12 -12.10 6.59 1.65
C ASP A 12 -11.92 6.64 3.17
N GLY A 13 -12.01 7.82 3.78
CA GLY A 13 -11.89 7.96 5.23
C GLY A 13 -11.64 9.37 5.66
N SER A 14 -11.02 9.53 6.82
CA SER A 14 -10.65 10.85 7.35
C SER A 14 -9.27 10.82 7.99
N ILE A 15 -8.43 11.76 7.60
CA ILE A 15 -7.13 12.08 8.19
C ILE A 15 -7.17 13.56 8.53
N ASP A 16 -7.75 13.90 9.70
CA ASP A 16 -7.95 15.28 10.13
C ASP A 16 -6.67 15.85 10.74
N ASN A 17 -6.18 16.95 10.17
CA ASN A 17 -4.98 17.65 10.64
C ASN A 17 -5.36 18.93 11.39
N GLN A 18 -4.95 19.02 12.65
CA GLN A 18 -5.16 20.17 13.54
C GLN A 18 -3.81 20.79 13.88
N LEU A 19 -3.66 22.09 13.56
CA LEU A 19 -2.43 22.83 13.89
C LEU A 19 -2.38 23.17 15.39
N ASP A 20 -1.18 23.06 15.98
CA ASP A 20 -0.93 23.48 17.37
C ASP A 20 -1.13 24.98 17.55
N ASN A 21 -0.78 25.76 16.54
CA ASN A 21 -0.99 27.20 16.53
C ASN A 21 -2.40 27.54 15.99
N HIS A 22 -3.35 27.66 16.88
CA HIS A 22 -4.75 28.00 16.56
C HIS A 22 -4.95 29.42 15.97
N ALA A 23 -3.91 30.25 15.87
CA ALA A 23 -3.95 31.49 15.11
C ALA A 23 -3.96 31.27 13.59
N HIS A 24 -3.61 30.06 13.14
CA HIS A 24 -3.66 29.65 11.74
C HIS A 24 -4.81 28.68 11.50
N GLN A 25 -5.38 28.76 10.29
CA GLN A 25 -6.41 27.83 9.88
C GLN A 25 -5.81 26.43 9.68
N SER A 26 -6.35 25.44 10.38
CA SER A 26 -6.02 24.03 10.19
C SER A 26 -6.54 23.53 8.84
N PRO A 27 -5.84 22.58 8.19
CA PRO A 27 -6.30 22.00 6.91
C PRO A 27 -7.62 21.23 7.04
N GLY A 28 -7.85 20.60 8.21
CA GLY A 28 -8.95 19.67 8.40
C GLY A 28 -8.65 18.31 7.78
N ASP A 29 -9.65 17.67 7.22
CA ASP A 29 -9.52 16.37 6.57
C ASP A 29 -8.73 16.47 5.27
N VAL A 30 -7.58 15.80 5.24
CA VAL A 30 -6.65 15.81 4.12
C VAL A 30 -6.77 14.55 3.25
N MET A 31 -7.61 13.58 3.62
CA MET A 31 -7.80 12.35 2.86
C MET A 31 -8.53 12.60 1.54
N LYS A 32 -8.17 11.85 0.52
CA LYS A 32 -8.90 11.79 -0.77
C LYS A 32 -9.39 10.38 -1.05
N THR A 33 -10.60 10.29 -1.58
CA THR A 33 -11.13 9.03 -2.11
C THR A 33 -10.25 8.53 -3.24
N ILE A 34 -9.76 7.29 -3.13
CA ILE A 34 -8.87 6.66 -4.10
C ILE A 34 -9.54 5.42 -4.66
N PRO A 35 -9.93 5.41 -5.95
CA PRO A 35 -10.34 4.19 -6.64
C PRO A 35 -9.13 3.35 -7.04
N ASN A 36 -9.29 2.04 -7.03
CA ASN A 36 -8.30 1.08 -7.49
C ASN A 36 -8.98 -0.03 -8.31
N ALA A 37 -8.27 -0.57 -9.27
CA ALA A 37 -8.72 -1.70 -10.09
C ALA A 37 -7.62 -2.75 -10.18
N SER A 38 -8.02 -4.00 -10.32
CA SER A 38 -7.10 -5.11 -10.53
C SER A 38 -7.65 -6.10 -11.55
N ALA A 39 -6.74 -6.76 -12.27
CA ALA A 39 -7.07 -7.81 -13.21
C ALA A 39 -6.00 -8.90 -13.14
N PHE A 40 -6.42 -10.15 -13.17
CA PHE A 40 -5.53 -11.31 -13.12
C PHE A 40 -5.97 -12.34 -14.14
N TYR A 41 -5.00 -12.97 -14.76
CA TYR A 41 -5.19 -14.14 -15.60
C TYR A 41 -4.23 -15.24 -15.15
N SER A 42 -4.72 -16.47 -15.09
CA SER A 42 -3.87 -17.64 -14.83
C SER A 42 -4.25 -18.79 -15.74
N GLN A 43 -3.24 -19.59 -16.08
CA GLN A 43 -3.37 -20.71 -16.99
C GLN A 43 -2.55 -21.89 -16.49
N LYS A 44 -3.14 -23.08 -16.51
CA LYS A 44 -2.43 -24.34 -16.37
C LYS A 44 -1.74 -24.67 -17.71
N ILE A 45 -0.42 -24.76 -17.71
CA ILE A 45 0.38 -25.12 -18.90
C ILE A 45 0.47 -26.64 -19.03
N ASN A 46 0.76 -27.33 -17.92
CA ASN A 46 0.73 -28.77 -17.79
C ASN A 46 0.43 -29.14 -16.33
N ASP A 47 0.54 -30.42 -15.96
CA ASP A 47 0.13 -30.89 -14.63
C ASP A 47 0.92 -30.24 -13.47
N ASP A 48 2.14 -29.80 -13.74
CA ASP A 48 3.02 -29.21 -12.72
C ASP A 48 3.29 -27.73 -12.92
N LEU A 49 3.08 -27.17 -14.13
CA LEU A 49 3.45 -25.80 -14.47
C LEU A 49 2.22 -24.93 -14.71
N TYR A 50 2.20 -23.78 -14.06
CA TYR A 50 1.19 -22.73 -14.19
C TYR A 50 1.85 -21.41 -14.55
N ALA A 51 1.20 -20.63 -15.42
CA ALA A 51 1.59 -19.26 -15.75
C ALA A 51 0.48 -18.29 -15.35
N GLY A 52 0.86 -17.07 -15.05
CA GLY A 52 -0.10 -16.01 -14.72
C GLY A 52 0.43 -14.62 -15.05
N ILE A 53 -0.49 -13.68 -15.12
CA ILE A 53 -0.20 -12.27 -15.24
C ILE A 53 -1.20 -11.48 -14.38
N GLY A 54 -0.72 -10.52 -13.61
CA GLY A 54 -1.53 -9.63 -12.80
C GLY A 54 -1.26 -8.17 -13.16
N LEU A 55 -2.31 -7.35 -13.11
CA LEU A 55 -2.23 -5.89 -13.17
C LEU A 55 -2.99 -5.34 -11.96
N TYR A 56 -2.31 -4.60 -11.09
CA TYR A 56 -2.90 -4.11 -9.85
C TYR A 56 -2.18 -2.87 -9.33
N GLY A 57 -2.90 -2.05 -8.54
CA GLY A 57 -2.29 -0.97 -7.75
C GLY A 57 -1.56 -1.57 -6.55
N ASN A 58 -0.27 -1.26 -6.42
CA ASN A 58 0.58 -1.78 -5.36
C ASN A 58 0.70 -0.79 -4.19
N TYR A 59 0.82 0.51 -4.51
CA TYR A 59 0.87 1.59 -3.54
C TYR A 59 -0.05 2.72 -3.98
N GLY A 60 -0.68 3.39 -3.02
CA GLY A 60 -1.49 4.57 -3.31
C GLY A 60 -1.69 5.41 -2.06
N LEU A 61 -1.25 6.65 -2.10
CA LEU A 61 -1.51 7.66 -1.09
C LEU A 61 -1.78 8.99 -1.78
N GLY A 62 -2.91 9.60 -1.45
CA GLY A 62 -3.27 10.94 -1.92
C GLY A 62 -3.72 11.79 -0.74
N ILE A 63 -3.03 12.90 -0.51
CA ILE A 63 -3.36 13.88 0.52
C ILE A 63 -3.53 15.27 -0.10
N ASP A 64 -4.49 16.03 0.40
CA ASP A 64 -4.80 17.39 -0.04
C ASP A 64 -5.08 18.27 1.17
N TYR A 65 -4.08 19.05 1.55
CA TYR A 65 -4.17 20.02 2.63
C TYR A 65 -4.94 21.27 2.25
N GLY A 66 -5.26 21.48 0.99
CA GLY A 66 -5.91 22.69 0.53
C GLY A 66 -5.06 23.95 0.75
N SER A 67 -5.73 25.09 1.00
CA SER A 67 -5.07 26.33 1.36
C SER A 67 -4.94 26.43 2.88
N TRP A 68 -3.73 26.36 3.40
CA TRP A 68 -3.42 26.35 4.81
C TRP A 68 -2.08 27.04 5.09
N ALA A 69 -1.68 27.19 6.35
CA ALA A 69 -0.45 27.90 6.72
C ALA A 69 0.84 27.34 6.09
N GLY A 70 0.86 26.03 5.78
CA GLY A 70 1.99 25.32 5.18
C GLY A 70 1.88 25.06 3.69
N ASP A 71 0.95 25.67 2.96
CA ASP A 71 0.68 25.39 1.53
C ASP A 71 1.87 25.70 0.62
N ARG A 72 2.79 26.56 1.07
CA ARG A 72 4.09 26.80 0.41
C ARG A 72 5.04 25.61 0.51
N LEU A 73 4.87 24.74 1.48
CA LEU A 73 5.64 23.53 1.66
C LEU A 73 4.96 22.37 0.93
N ILE A 74 3.69 22.15 1.23
CA ILE A 74 2.86 21.11 0.62
C ILE A 74 1.40 21.57 0.61
N LYS A 75 0.74 21.50 -0.56
CA LYS A 75 -0.70 21.69 -0.70
C LYS A 75 -1.38 20.36 -1.05
N LYS A 76 -0.79 19.61 -1.99
CA LYS A 76 -1.24 18.27 -2.36
C LYS A 76 -0.06 17.38 -2.61
N SER A 77 -0.18 16.10 -2.26
CA SER A 77 0.78 15.07 -2.64
C SER A 77 0.04 13.82 -3.11
N THR A 78 0.53 13.22 -4.16
CA THR A 78 0.02 11.95 -4.68
C THR A 78 1.19 11.06 -5.01
N LEU A 79 1.18 9.85 -4.47
CA LEU A 79 2.10 8.77 -4.81
C LEU A 79 1.25 7.56 -5.17
N VAL A 80 1.35 7.08 -6.40
CA VAL A 80 0.60 5.91 -6.89
C VAL A 80 1.56 5.00 -7.62
N ALA A 81 1.44 3.70 -7.41
CA ALA A 81 2.19 2.72 -8.16
C ALA A 81 1.28 1.61 -8.67
N MET A 82 1.45 1.26 -9.93
CA MET A 82 0.80 0.14 -10.60
C MET A 82 1.83 -0.91 -10.98
N THR A 83 1.46 -2.17 -10.85
CA THR A 83 2.34 -3.31 -11.10
C THR A 83 1.75 -4.22 -12.16
N LEU A 84 2.54 -4.52 -13.19
CA LEU A 84 2.33 -5.63 -14.10
C LEU A 84 3.22 -6.78 -13.65
N SER A 85 2.62 -7.94 -13.34
CA SER A 85 3.27 -9.06 -12.66
C SER A 85 3.11 -10.37 -13.44
N PRO A 86 3.90 -10.62 -14.49
CA PRO A 86 4.02 -11.94 -15.05
C PRO A 86 4.64 -12.91 -14.03
N SER A 87 4.07 -14.10 -13.95
CA SER A 87 4.41 -15.09 -12.93
C SER A 87 4.41 -16.52 -13.47
N LEU A 88 5.23 -17.37 -12.84
CA LEU A 88 5.27 -18.80 -13.05
C LEU A 88 5.20 -19.50 -11.71
N ALA A 89 4.49 -20.63 -11.66
CA ALA A 89 4.46 -21.49 -10.50
C ALA A 89 4.68 -22.96 -10.94
N TYR A 90 5.47 -23.68 -10.17
CA TYR A 90 5.81 -25.07 -10.43
C TYR A 90 5.51 -25.94 -9.21
N LYS A 91 4.74 -27.00 -9.42
CA LYS A 91 4.44 -28.03 -8.44
C LYS A 91 5.58 -29.03 -8.39
N LEU A 92 6.42 -28.96 -7.35
CA LEU A 92 7.54 -29.87 -7.16
C LEU A 92 7.07 -31.29 -6.79
N ASN A 93 6.02 -31.36 -6.00
CA ASN A 93 5.33 -32.60 -5.60
C ASN A 93 3.96 -32.22 -4.99
N ASP A 94 3.21 -33.20 -4.47
CA ASP A 94 1.87 -32.98 -3.89
C ASP A 94 1.87 -32.11 -2.61
N HIS A 95 3.03 -31.92 -2.00
CA HIS A 95 3.17 -31.14 -0.75
C HIS A 95 3.88 -29.80 -0.95
N LEU A 96 4.52 -29.57 -2.09
CA LEU A 96 5.39 -28.40 -2.26
C LEU A 96 5.26 -27.80 -3.65
N SER A 97 4.96 -26.51 -3.68
CA SER A 97 4.96 -25.69 -4.89
C SER A 97 5.80 -24.43 -4.69
N ILE A 98 6.50 -24.02 -5.74
CA ILE A 98 7.27 -22.77 -5.77
C ILE A 98 6.71 -21.85 -6.83
N GLY A 99 6.86 -20.55 -6.63
CA GLY A 99 6.43 -19.52 -7.57
C GLY A 99 7.39 -18.36 -7.63
N ALA A 100 7.45 -17.73 -8.80
CA ALA A 100 8.22 -16.51 -9.00
C ALA A 100 7.49 -15.55 -9.92
N SER A 101 7.67 -14.25 -9.70
CA SER A 101 7.26 -13.20 -10.65
C SER A 101 8.34 -12.15 -10.81
N ALA A 102 8.40 -11.58 -12.03
CA ALA A 102 9.18 -10.40 -12.34
C ALA A 102 8.20 -9.24 -12.55
N ASN A 103 8.21 -8.26 -11.66
CA ASN A 103 7.22 -7.20 -11.64
C ASN A 103 7.76 -5.96 -12.34
N VAL A 104 6.99 -5.41 -13.26
CA VAL A 104 7.22 -4.10 -13.87
C VAL A 104 6.32 -3.11 -13.14
N ASN A 105 6.92 -2.16 -12.45
CA ASN A 105 6.22 -1.20 -11.61
C ASN A 105 6.29 0.18 -12.27
N TYR A 106 5.14 0.79 -12.47
CA TYR A 106 5.00 2.19 -12.87
C TYR A 106 4.67 3.02 -11.63
N GLY A 107 5.52 3.99 -11.32
CA GLY A 107 5.34 4.92 -10.22
C GLY A 107 5.04 6.32 -10.72
N TYR A 108 4.04 6.96 -10.14
CA TYR A 108 3.69 8.37 -10.38
C TYR A 108 3.75 9.12 -9.07
N PHE A 109 4.53 10.19 -9.05
CA PHE A 109 4.63 11.11 -7.92
C PHE A 109 4.25 12.52 -8.35
N SER A 110 3.42 13.21 -7.56
CA SER A 110 3.15 14.62 -7.76
C SER A 110 3.09 15.38 -6.45
N LEU A 111 3.60 16.61 -6.47
CA LEU A 111 3.58 17.56 -5.38
C LEU A 111 3.06 18.90 -5.88
N THR A 112 2.02 19.43 -5.22
CA THR A 112 1.52 20.79 -5.47
C THR A 112 1.85 21.67 -4.27
N ARG A 113 2.34 22.86 -4.53
CA ARG A 113 2.67 23.88 -3.54
C ARG A 113 2.15 25.25 -3.99
N ASN A 114 1.91 26.15 -3.03
CA ASN A 114 1.65 27.55 -3.35
C ASN A 114 2.98 28.28 -3.58
N VAL A 115 3.10 28.94 -4.73
CA VAL A 115 4.26 29.79 -5.07
C VAL A 115 3.73 31.12 -5.59
N ASN A 116 3.90 32.19 -4.82
CA ASN A 116 3.41 33.54 -5.14
C ASN A 116 1.90 33.55 -5.45
N ASP A 117 1.09 32.96 -4.58
CA ASP A 117 -0.37 32.87 -4.64
C ASP A 117 -0.90 32.09 -5.86
N ASN A 118 -0.05 31.26 -6.46
CA ASN A 118 -0.43 30.34 -7.53
C ASN A 118 -0.06 28.90 -7.15
N ASP A 119 -0.92 27.97 -7.58
CA ASP A 119 -0.66 26.54 -7.47
C ASP A 119 0.43 26.13 -8.46
N TYR A 120 1.56 25.67 -7.91
CA TYR A 120 2.66 25.14 -8.69
C TYR A 120 2.71 23.62 -8.49
N ARG A 121 2.30 22.89 -9.53
CA ARG A 121 2.30 21.42 -9.56
C ARG A 121 3.55 20.91 -10.24
N GLN A 122 4.22 19.99 -9.57
CA GLN A 122 5.35 19.22 -10.08
C GLN A 122 4.96 17.75 -10.06
N HIS A 123 5.33 17.01 -11.09
CA HIS A 123 5.11 15.57 -11.16
C HIS A 123 6.23 14.92 -11.92
N ASP A 124 6.42 13.65 -11.66
CA ASP A 124 7.34 12.79 -12.38
C ASP A 124 6.86 11.34 -12.32
N GLU A 125 7.33 10.56 -13.26
CA GLU A 125 6.99 9.16 -13.45
C GLU A 125 8.28 8.35 -13.55
N ASP A 126 8.26 7.14 -13.01
CA ASP A 126 9.40 6.23 -13.13
C ASP A 126 8.95 4.78 -13.27
N TRP A 127 9.77 4.00 -13.93
CA TRP A 127 9.58 2.57 -14.11
C TRP A 127 10.65 1.82 -13.35
N ALA A 128 10.22 0.89 -12.50
CA ALA A 128 11.12 0.09 -11.67
C ALA A 128 10.80 -1.39 -11.78
N MET A 129 11.81 -2.23 -11.62
CA MET A 129 11.66 -3.68 -11.58
C MET A 129 11.71 -4.16 -10.13
N SER A 130 10.89 -5.16 -9.83
CA SER A 130 10.96 -5.91 -8.58
C SER A 130 10.66 -7.39 -8.81
N TYR A 131 10.93 -8.22 -7.81
CA TYR A 131 10.77 -9.66 -7.90
C TYR A 131 9.96 -10.15 -6.72
N ARG A 132 9.20 -11.22 -6.95
CA ARG A 132 8.51 -11.96 -5.90
C ARG A 132 8.86 -13.43 -6.00
N LEU A 133 9.16 -14.03 -4.87
CA LEU A 133 9.33 -15.46 -4.71
C LEU A 133 8.29 -15.98 -3.73
N GLY A 134 7.77 -17.16 -3.98
CA GLY A 134 6.78 -17.80 -3.13
C GLY A 134 7.02 -19.29 -3.00
N LEU A 135 6.71 -19.78 -1.82
CA LEU A 135 6.69 -21.20 -1.48
C LEU A 135 5.34 -21.52 -0.87
N LEU A 136 4.69 -22.59 -1.33
CA LEU A 136 3.44 -23.10 -0.77
C LEU A 136 3.63 -24.55 -0.37
N MET A 137 3.29 -24.87 0.88
CA MET A 137 3.45 -26.18 1.50
C MET A 137 2.10 -26.72 1.98
N GLN A 138 1.75 -27.93 1.56
CA GLN A 138 0.66 -28.70 2.14
C GLN A 138 1.25 -29.52 3.31
N LEU A 139 1.10 -29.02 4.54
CA LEU A 139 1.67 -29.66 5.74
C LEU A 139 0.90 -30.90 6.17
N THR A 140 -0.44 -30.83 6.03
CA THR A 140 -1.37 -31.93 6.24
C THR A 140 -2.53 -31.77 5.26
N ASP A 141 -3.45 -32.72 5.18
CA ASP A 141 -4.65 -32.62 4.35
C ASP A 141 -5.51 -31.38 4.69
N GLN A 142 -5.39 -30.86 5.91
CA GLN A 142 -6.17 -29.74 6.43
C GLN A 142 -5.35 -28.46 6.59
N THR A 143 -4.02 -28.52 6.49
CA THR A 143 -3.15 -27.39 6.83
C THR A 143 -2.23 -27.03 5.68
N ARG A 144 -2.30 -25.77 5.25
CA ARG A 144 -1.38 -25.18 4.26
C ARG A 144 -0.62 -24.03 4.89
N ALA A 145 0.65 -23.92 4.54
CA ALA A 145 1.50 -22.80 4.89
C ALA A 145 2.10 -22.19 3.62
N GLY A 146 2.28 -20.89 3.62
CA GLY A 146 2.91 -20.16 2.52
C GLY A 146 3.93 -19.17 3.07
N ILE A 147 5.02 -18.98 2.32
CA ILE A 147 5.95 -17.88 2.55
C ILE A 147 6.18 -17.14 1.25
N THR A 148 6.14 -15.82 1.30
CA THR A 148 6.46 -14.97 0.16
C THR A 148 7.51 -13.94 0.54
N TRP A 149 8.41 -13.67 -0.39
CA TRP A 149 9.35 -12.56 -0.33
C TRP A 149 9.14 -11.67 -1.55
N ASN A 150 8.99 -10.37 -1.31
CA ASN A 150 9.00 -9.35 -2.35
C ASN A 150 10.26 -8.51 -2.18
N SER A 151 11.00 -8.32 -3.27
CA SER A 151 12.14 -7.40 -3.27
C SER A 151 11.68 -5.96 -3.10
N GLU A 152 12.59 -5.10 -2.70
CA GLU A 152 12.36 -3.65 -2.74
C GLU A 152 12.12 -3.18 -4.18
N THR A 153 11.45 -2.02 -4.30
CA THR A 153 11.24 -1.33 -5.58
C THR A 153 11.78 0.08 -5.45
N ASN A 154 12.77 0.42 -6.27
CA ASN A 154 13.44 1.72 -6.21
C ASN A 154 12.95 2.63 -7.33
N TYR A 155 12.32 3.75 -6.97
CA TYR A 155 11.89 4.79 -7.89
C TYR A 155 12.82 6.00 -7.81
N ARG A 156 13.08 6.62 -8.95
CA ARG A 156 13.89 7.83 -9.09
C ARG A 156 13.07 8.92 -9.75
N TYR A 157 12.69 9.90 -8.97
CA TYR A 157 11.91 11.04 -9.45
C TYR A 157 12.80 12.27 -9.57
N SER A 158 12.62 13.00 -10.67
CA SER A 158 13.28 14.29 -10.91
C SER A 158 12.22 15.38 -10.96
N VAL A 159 12.07 16.13 -9.89
CA VAL A 159 11.13 17.25 -9.82
C VAL A 159 11.89 18.57 -9.75
N ASN A 160 11.53 19.54 -10.59
CA ASN A 160 12.16 20.86 -10.57
C ASN A 160 11.68 21.65 -9.36
N GLY A 161 12.59 22.00 -8.47
CA GLY A 161 12.36 22.90 -7.34
C GLY A 161 12.62 24.36 -7.73
N LYS A 162 11.93 25.30 -7.09
CA LYS A 162 12.25 26.74 -7.20
C LYS A 162 12.95 27.22 -5.95
N ALA A 163 14.17 27.72 -6.10
CA ALA A 163 14.87 28.45 -5.03
C ALA A 163 14.68 29.96 -5.21
N ARG A 164 14.32 30.64 -4.13
CA ARG A 164 14.21 32.09 -4.11
C ARG A 164 15.54 32.69 -3.66
N VAL A 165 16.12 33.52 -4.51
CA VAL A 165 17.27 34.40 -4.16
C VAL A 165 16.82 35.85 -4.31
N GLN A 166 17.56 36.80 -3.72
CA GLN A 166 17.19 38.21 -3.63
C GLN A 166 16.73 38.87 -4.94
N ASN A 167 17.09 38.33 -6.10
CA ASN A 167 16.80 38.93 -7.43
C ASN A 167 15.97 38.03 -8.36
N GLY A 168 15.27 36.99 -7.85
CA GLY A 168 14.43 36.15 -8.71
C GLY A 168 14.21 34.73 -8.16
N ALA A 169 13.45 33.93 -8.92
CA ALA A 169 13.32 32.50 -8.67
C ALA A 169 14.11 31.74 -9.73
N TYR A 170 14.96 30.83 -9.28
CA TYR A 170 15.73 29.94 -10.16
C TYR A 170 15.19 28.53 -10.03
N ASP A 171 15.08 27.82 -11.16
CA ASP A 171 14.74 26.41 -11.16
C ASP A 171 15.96 25.63 -10.65
N LEU A 172 15.80 24.95 -9.51
CA LEU A 172 16.78 24.00 -9.00
C LEU A 172 16.28 22.60 -9.29
N PRO A 173 17.04 21.77 -10.00
CA PRO A 173 16.69 20.37 -10.16
C PRO A 173 16.71 19.68 -8.78
N VAL A 174 15.62 19.03 -8.45
CA VAL A 174 15.50 18.17 -7.26
C VAL A 174 15.29 16.76 -7.74
N SER A 175 16.18 15.85 -7.38
CA SER A 175 15.97 14.43 -7.57
C SER A 175 15.63 13.77 -6.24
N ALA A 176 14.65 12.86 -6.26
CA ALA A 176 14.26 12.08 -5.09
C ALA A 176 14.29 10.60 -5.45
N GLN A 177 15.02 9.80 -4.69
CA GLN A 177 14.93 8.36 -4.76
C GLN A 177 13.98 7.89 -3.66
N ILE A 178 12.92 7.20 -4.04
CA ILE A 178 11.93 6.63 -3.11
C ILE A 178 11.95 5.12 -3.28
N SER A 179 12.24 4.41 -2.20
CA SER A 179 12.23 2.94 -2.19
C SER A 179 10.98 2.43 -1.50
N ALA A 180 10.19 1.60 -2.19
CA ALA A 180 9.17 0.80 -1.54
C ALA A 180 9.84 -0.40 -0.87
N PRO A 181 9.49 -0.74 0.39
CA PRO A 181 10.25 -1.70 1.18
C PRO A 181 10.14 -3.13 0.64
N GLN A 182 11.20 -3.90 0.81
CA GLN A 182 11.08 -5.35 0.71
C GLN A 182 10.23 -5.89 1.84
N GLN A 183 9.62 -7.04 1.61
CA GLN A 183 8.78 -7.67 2.62
C GLN A 183 8.84 -9.19 2.58
N ILE A 184 8.65 -9.79 3.74
CA ILE A 184 8.45 -11.23 3.92
C ILE A 184 7.09 -11.43 4.59
N MET A 185 6.28 -12.36 4.07
CA MET A 185 5.00 -12.74 4.65
C MET A 185 4.94 -14.25 4.82
N LEU A 186 4.62 -14.70 6.01
CA LEU A 186 4.29 -16.09 6.36
C LEU A 186 2.79 -16.18 6.56
N SER A 187 2.13 -17.14 5.90
CA SER A 187 0.69 -17.37 5.99
C SER A 187 0.38 -18.81 6.35
N LEU A 188 -0.65 -19.03 7.14
CA LEU A 188 -1.15 -20.34 7.51
C LEU A 188 -2.67 -20.38 7.32
N VAL A 189 -3.16 -21.49 6.78
CA VAL A 189 -4.60 -21.81 6.72
C VAL A 189 -4.80 -23.21 7.26
N HIS A 190 -5.77 -23.37 8.17
CA HIS A 190 -6.16 -24.65 8.72
C HIS A 190 -7.67 -24.84 8.61
N ASP A 191 -8.07 -25.91 7.90
CA ASP A 191 -9.46 -26.33 7.81
C ASP A 191 -9.84 -27.20 9.03
N ILE A 192 -10.56 -26.61 9.99
CA ILE A 192 -11.03 -27.31 11.20
C ILE A 192 -12.00 -28.42 10.80
N ASN A 193 -12.86 -28.13 9.81
CA ASN A 193 -13.82 -29.03 9.23
C ASN A 193 -14.29 -28.48 7.86
N PRO A 194 -15.15 -29.16 7.08
CA PRO A 194 -15.59 -28.68 5.77
C PRO A 194 -16.25 -27.30 5.76
N ARG A 195 -16.74 -26.81 6.91
CA ARG A 195 -17.44 -25.53 7.04
C ARG A 195 -16.57 -24.41 7.63
N TRP A 196 -15.58 -24.72 8.44
CA TRP A 196 -14.81 -23.75 9.19
C TRP A 196 -13.33 -23.84 8.88
N SER A 197 -12.72 -22.71 8.53
CA SER A 197 -11.27 -22.56 8.42
C SER A 197 -10.81 -21.39 9.26
N VAL A 198 -9.62 -21.51 9.84
CA VAL A 198 -8.90 -20.41 10.49
C VAL A 198 -7.65 -20.10 9.69
N MET A 199 -7.23 -18.85 9.72
CA MET A 199 -6.07 -18.38 9.00
C MET A 199 -5.31 -17.34 9.80
N GLY A 200 -4.02 -17.24 9.55
CA GLY A 200 -3.16 -16.25 10.19
C GLY A 200 -1.99 -15.88 9.31
N ASP A 201 -1.54 -14.63 9.46
CA ASP A 201 -0.40 -14.08 8.75
C ASP A 201 0.56 -13.41 9.72
N LEU A 202 1.85 -13.53 9.43
CA LEU A 202 2.92 -12.78 10.06
C LEU A 202 3.79 -12.16 8.97
N GLY A 203 4.05 -10.88 9.06
CA GLY A 203 4.80 -10.14 8.06
C GLY A 203 5.88 -9.25 8.66
N TRP A 204 6.92 -9.03 7.88
CA TRP A 204 7.96 -8.05 8.13
C TRP A 204 8.17 -7.20 6.87
N GLN A 205 8.36 -5.88 7.05
CA GLN A 205 8.64 -4.93 5.98
C GLN A 205 9.81 -4.04 6.38
N ASP A 206 10.77 -3.90 5.48
CA ASP A 206 11.99 -3.10 5.64
C ASP A 206 11.71 -1.60 5.37
N TRP A 207 10.90 -0.97 6.23
CA TRP A 207 10.58 0.45 6.11
C TRP A 207 11.75 1.37 6.41
N SER A 208 12.80 0.86 7.07
CA SER A 208 14.02 1.60 7.33
C SER A 208 14.67 2.11 6.04
N GLN A 209 14.49 1.41 4.92
CA GLN A 209 14.98 1.81 3.61
C GLN A 209 14.08 2.87 2.93
N PHE A 210 12.79 2.92 3.25
CA PHE A 210 11.87 3.90 2.67
C PHE A 210 12.11 5.32 3.20
N GLY A 211 12.47 5.48 4.48
CA GLY A 211 12.61 6.77 5.14
C GLY A 211 13.92 7.51 4.88
N ALA A 212 14.81 6.97 4.07
CA ALA A 212 16.05 7.61 3.66
C ALA A 212 16.06 7.99 2.17
N PRO A 213 15.06 8.76 1.65
CA PRO A 213 15.12 9.22 0.27
C PRO A 213 16.38 10.07 0.11
N GLN A 214 17.22 9.70 -0.83
CA GLN A 214 18.34 10.54 -1.22
C GLN A 214 17.78 11.73 -2.00
N ILE A 215 17.63 12.86 -1.35
CA ILE A 215 17.20 14.10 -2.01
C ILE A 215 18.46 14.88 -2.37
N VAL A 216 18.65 15.12 -3.66
CA VAL A 216 19.72 15.94 -4.20
C VAL A 216 19.13 17.23 -4.75
N VAL A 217 19.61 18.38 -4.27
CA VAL A 217 19.23 19.70 -4.74
C VAL A 217 20.42 20.37 -5.39
N GLY A 218 20.42 20.50 -6.71
CA GLY A 218 21.62 20.88 -7.47
C GLY A 218 22.71 19.84 -7.25
N ASP A 219 23.87 20.28 -6.78
CA ASP A 219 25.02 19.41 -6.48
C ASP A 219 25.12 18.97 -5.00
N ARG A 220 24.11 19.28 -4.19
CA ARG A 220 24.11 18.98 -2.75
C ARG A 220 23.11 17.91 -2.40
N GLN A 221 23.58 16.85 -1.77
CA GLN A 221 22.75 15.84 -1.16
C GLN A 221 22.21 16.34 0.18
N LEU A 222 20.87 16.38 0.30
CA LEU A 222 20.18 16.66 1.55
C LEU A 222 19.78 15.33 2.18
N ASN A 223 20.34 15.00 3.32
CA ASN A 223 19.87 13.86 4.08
C ASN A 223 18.57 14.25 4.78
N ASN A 224 17.47 13.62 4.40
CA ASN A 224 16.21 13.77 5.11
C ASN A 224 16.23 12.88 6.36
N VAL A 225 15.85 13.45 7.51
CA VAL A 225 16.11 12.86 8.83
C VAL A 225 14.90 12.12 9.40
N SER A 226 13.87 11.83 8.59
CA SER A 226 12.78 10.98 9.05
C SER A 226 13.30 9.55 9.23
N ARG A 227 13.61 9.18 10.49
CA ARG A 227 14.02 7.83 10.84
C ARG A 227 12.79 6.93 10.85
N LEU A 228 12.68 6.09 9.83
CA LEU A 228 11.74 5.00 9.82
C LEU A 228 12.41 3.74 10.37
N LYS A 229 11.63 2.87 10.96
CA LYS A 229 12.01 1.54 11.43
C LYS A 229 11.21 0.49 10.68
N ASP A 230 11.70 -0.72 10.67
CA ASP A 230 10.98 -1.86 10.11
C ASP A 230 9.65 -2.09 10.80
N THR A 231 8.67 -2.55 10.03
CA THR A 231 7.33 -2.82 10.55
C THR A 231 7.03 -4.31 10.59
N TRP A 232 6.13 -4.66 11.50
CA TRP A 232 5.59 -5.99 11.68
C TRP A 232 4.10 -6.00 11.43
N HIS A 233 3.66 -7.01 10.73
CA HIS A 233 2.27 -7.31 10.45
C HIS A 233 1.85 -8.59 11.18
N GLY A 234 0.64 -8.61 11.72
CA GLY A 234 0.03 -9.82 12.25
C GLY A 234 -1.47 -9.81 11.96
N ALA A 235 -1.99 -10.92 11.45
CA ALA A 235 -3.41 -11.05 11.18
C ALA A 235 -3.95 -12.41 11.58
N VAL A 236 -5.24 -12.43 11.94
CA VAL A 236 -6.00 -13.66 12.14
C VAL A 236 -7.37 -13.53 11.51
N GLY A 237 -7.89 -14.62 10.97
CA GLY A 237 -9.19 -14.64 10.31
C GLY A 237 -9.89 -15.97 10.42
N VAL A 238 -11.20 -15.93 10.19
CA VAL A 238 -12.07 -17.08 10.17
C VAL A 238 -12.90 -17.05 8.89
N GLN A 239 -13.00 -18.19 8.23
CA GLN A 239 -13.90 -18.43 7.12
C GLN A 239 -14.99 -19.42 7.50
N TYR A 240 -16.23 -19.09 7.19
CA TYR A 240 -17.38 -19.96 7.37
C TYR A 240 -18.07 -20.24 6.04
N ARG A 241 -18.33 -21.52 5.77
CA ARG A 241 -19.02 -22.01 4.56
C ARG A 241 -20.39 -22.57 4.97
N PRO A 242 -21.45 -21.75 5.06
CA PRO A 242 -22.80 -22.23 5.44
C PRO A 242 -23.36 -23.22 4.42
N THR A 243 -23.06 -22.99 3.15
CA THR A 243 -23.40 -23.87 2.01
C THR A 243 -22.18 -24.00 1.07
N PRO A 244 -22.18 -24.93 0.11
CA PRO A 244 -21.12 -25.03 -0.88
C PRO A 244 -20.92 -23.75 -1.72
N GLN A 245 -21.97 -22.93 -1.89
CA GLN A 245 -21.93 -21.70 -2.68
C GLN A 245 -21.41 -20.49 -1.91
N TRP A 246 -21.57 -20.45 -0.58
CA TRP A 246 -21.24 -19.29 0.22
C TRP A 246 -19.94 -19.46 1.00
N ARG A 247 -19.11 -18.43 0.99
CA ARG A 247 -17.95 -18.26 1.87
C ARG A 247 -18.07 -16.90 2.54
N LEU A 248 -18.14 -16.90 3.86
CA LEU A 248 -18.18 -15.71 4.69
C LEU A 248 -16.84 -15.58 5.45
N ASN A 249 -16.29 -14.41 5.49
CA ASN A 249 -14.97 -14.15 6.10
C ASN A 249 -15.07 -13.01 7.10
N ILE A 250 -14.33 -13.11 8.19
CA ILE A 250 -14.08 -12.05 9.15
C ILE A 250 -12.63 -12.13 9.62
N GLY A 251 -12.00 -11.01 9.84
CA GLY A 251 -10.61 -10.98 10.31
C GLY A 251 -10.22 -9.67 10.96
N VAL A 252 -9.14 -9.71 11.68
CA VAL A 252 -8.47 -8.57 12.28
C VAL A 252 -6.98 -8.63 11.97
N ALA A 253 -6.38 -7.47 11.70
CA ALA A 253 -4.96 -7.32 11.48
C ALA A 253 -4.41 -6.14 12.27
N PHE A 254 -3.13 -6.22 12.58
CA PHE A 254 -2.34 -5.16 13.20
C PHE A 254 -1.07 -4.94 12.39
N ASP A 255 -0.76 -3.68 12.08
CA ASP A 255 0.48 -3.24 11.48
C ASP A 255 1.17 -2.23 12.41
N SER A 256 2.43 -2.49 12.76
CA SER A 256 3.19 -1.55 13.58
C SER A 256 3.59 -0.31 12.79
N SER A 257 3.67 0.82 13.45
CA SER A 257 4.12 2.07 12.86
C SER A 257 5.55 1.98 12.29
N PRO A 258 5.79 2.57 11.11
CA PRO A 258 7.15 2.73 10.59
C PRO A 258 7.95 3.81 11.35
N TYR A 259 7.31 4.67 12.13
CA TYR A 259 8.00 5.73 12.87
C TYR A 259 8.54 5.24 14.22
N GLU A 260 9.76 5.66 14.58
CA GLU A 260 10.29 5.44 15.93
C GLU A 260 9.48 6.19 16.98
N SER A 261 8.90 7.35 16.62
CA SER A 261 8.06 8.17 17.49
C SER A 261 6.86 8.72 16.73
N GLN A 262 5.68 8.58 17.32
CA GLN A 262 4.43 9.17 16.79
C GLN A 262 4.37 10.69 16.98
N SER A 263 5.32 11.28 17.69
CA SER A 263 5.41 12.73 17.89
C SER A 263 6.26 13.43 16.81
N ASP A 264 6.69 12.72 15.78
CA ASP A 264 7.53 13.29 14.70
C ASP A 264 7.30 12.56 13.38
N VAL A 265 6.06 12.63 12.86
CA VAL A 265 5.70 12.02 11.58
C VAL A 265 5.82 13.01 10.43
N ALA A 266 6.00 12.50 9.22
CA ALA A 266 6.06 13.33 8.02
C ALA A 266 4.67 13.77 7.54
N LEU A 267 4.55 15.00 7.07
CA LEU A 267 3.31 15.50 6.43
C LEU A 267 2.90 14.66 5.20
N THR A 268 3.86 14.04 4.51
CA THR A 268 3.60 13.22 3.32
C THR A 268 3.19 11.80 3.63
N LEU A 269 3.35 11.34 4.89
CA LEU A 269 3.04 9.98 5.33
C LEU A 269 2.50 10.00 6.78
N PRO A 270 1.29 10.54 7.01
CA PRO A 270 0.70 10.62 8.34
C PRO A 270 0.12 9.26 8.75
N THR A 271 0.96 8.37 9.26
CA THR A 271 0.56 7.03 9.71
C THR A 271 1.10 6.71 11.10
N GLY A 272 0.52 5.71 11.75
CA GLY A 272 0.91 5.21 13.06
C GLY A 272 0.74 3.69 13.15
N ASP A 273 0.59 3.16 14.34
CA ASP A 273 0.12 1.79 14.52
C ASP A 273 -1.30 1.67 13.95
N GLU A 274 -1.57 0.59 13.22
CA GLU A 274 -2.81 0.39 12.48
C GLU A 274 -3.53 -0.88 12.90
N TRP A 275 -4.82 -0.74 13.20
CA TRP A 275 -5.73 -1.87 13.38
C TRP A 275 -6.71 -1.93 12.23
N ARG A 276 -6.82 -3.10 11.61
CA ARG A 276 -7.75 -3.33 10.50
C ARG A 276 -8.75 -4.42 10.87
N PHE A 277 -10.03 -4.13 10.67
CA PHE A 277 -11.14 -5.06 10.83
C PHE A 277 -11.78 -5.27 9.47
N GLY A 278 -11.88 -6.51 9.03
CA GLY A 278 -12.39 -6.84 7.71
C GLY A 278 -13.47 -7.91 7.75
N THR A 279 -14.42 -7.79 6.83
CA THR A 279 -15.43 -8.81 6.56
C THR A 279 -15.71 -8.89 5.07
N GLY A 280 -16.15 -10.06 4.62
CA GLY A 280 -16.48 -10.26 3.21
C GLY A 280 -17.30 -11.51 2.99
N ALA A 281 -17.91 -11.55 1.82
CA ALA A 281 -18.71 -12.68 1.36
C ALA A 281 -18.36 -12.99 -0.09
N GLN A 282 -18.30 -14.27 -0.42
CA GLN A 282 -18.18 -14.77 -1.79
C GLN A 282 -19.35 -15.70 -2.08
N TYR A 283 -19.88 -15.58 -3.28
CA TYR A 283 -20.98 -16.40 -3.78
C TYR A 283 -20.61 -17.04 -5.11
N GLN A 284 -20.72 -18.36 -5.18
CA GLN A 284 -20.53 -19.12 -6.40
C GLN A 284 -21.80 -19.09 -7.24
N ILE A 285 -21.80 -18.31 -8.31
CA ILE A 285 -22.94 -18.11 -9.21
C ILE A 285 -23.17 -19.37 -10.06
N THR A 286 -22.08 -19.88 -10.62
CA THR A 286 -22.03 -21.14 -11.40
C THR A 286 -20.80 -21.94 -10.98
N PRO A 287 -20.64 -23.21 -11.38
CA PRO A 287 -19.39 -23.94 -11.14
C PRO A 287 -18.14 -23.23 -11.67
N ALA A 288 -18.29 -22.37 -12.69
CA ALA A 288 -17.20 -21.64 -13.33
C ALA A 288 -17.07 -20.19 -12.85
N SER A 289 -18.04 -19.63 -12.14
CA SER A 289 -18.01 -18.20 -11.82
C SER A 289 -18.36 -17.90 -10.37
N ASN A 290 -17.68 -16.93 -9.78
CA ASN A 290 -17.98 -16.41 -8.45
C ASN A 290 -17.87 -14.89 -8.41
N ILE A 291 -18.60 -14.30 -7.47
CA ILE A 291 -18.55 -12.88 -7.13
C ILE A 291 -18.20 -12.74 -5.65
N GLY A 292 -17.38 -11.75 -5.31
CA GLY A 292 -17.04 -11.44 -3.94
C GLY A 292 -17.21 -9.96 -3.64
N ILE A 293 -17.58 -9.67 -2.41
CA ILE A 293 -17.61 -8.33 -1.84
C ILE A 293 -16.83 -8.34 -0.53
N ALA A 294 -16.13 -7.24 -0.23
CA ALA A 294 -15.48 -7.10 1.07
C ALA A 294 -15.50 -5.64 1.50
N VAL A 295 -15.53 -5.44 2.82
CA VAL A 295 -15.40 -4.14 3.47
C VAL A 295 -14.40 -4.28 4.59
N SER A 296 -13.50 -3.31 4.74
CA SER A 296 -12.63 -3.21 5.90
C SER A 296 -12.54 -1.80 6.43
N TYR A 297 -12.41 -1.70 7.73
CA TYR A 297 -12.17 -0.48 8.50
C TYR A 297 -10.77 -0.54 9.07
N LEU A 298 -9.99 0.50 8.81
CA LEU A 298 -8.65 0.69 9.34
C LEU A 298 -8.67 1.89 10.28
N HIS A 299 -8.20 1.68 11.50
CA HIS A 299 -7.99 2.71 12.50
C HIS A 299 -6.49 2.89 12.72
N MET A 300 -6.03 4.13 12.64
CA MET A 300 -4.63 4.49 12.87
C MET A 300 -4.46 5.19 14.22
N GLN A 301 -3.32 4.97 14.85
CA GLN A 301 -2.92 5.70 16.04
C GLN A 301 -2.75 7.19 15.72
N SER A 302 -3.18 8.05 16.64
CA SER A 302 -2.92 9.48 16.55
C SER A 302 -1.43 9.78 16.48
N SER A 303 -1.08 10.78 15.69
CA SER A 303 0.30 11.17 15.45
C SER A 303 0.47 12.68 15.40
N HIS A 304 1.71 13.15 15.50
CA HIS A 304 2.02 14.58 15.55
C HIS A 304 3.19 14.91 14.63
N VAL A 305 3.09 16.02 13.93
CA VAL A 305 4.17 16.60 13.13
C VAL A 305 4.91 17.60 13.99
N LYS A 306 6.14 17.28 14.36
CA LYS A 306 7.01 18.18 15.10
C LYS A 306 7.69 19.14 14.14
N SER A 307 7.40 20.43 14.29
CA SER A 307 8.04 21.48 13.48
C SER A 307 8.33 22.69 14.35
N PRO A 308 9.49 23.32 14.23
CA PRO A 308 9.78 24.60 14.89
C PRO A 308 9.02 25.76 14.25
N THR A 309 8.24 25.51 13.23
CA THR A 309 7.46 26.50 12.46
C THR A 309 5.95 26.35 12.71
N ALA A 310 5.15 27.20 12.10
CA ALA A 310 3.68 27.22 12.21
C ALA A 310 2.96 25.94 11.69
N PHE A 311 3.69 24.90 11.30
CA PHE A 311 3.14 23.67 10.69
C PHE A 311 3.08 22.48 11.65
N ALA A 312 3.53 22.64 12.90
CA ALA A 312 3.33 21.63 13.92
C ALA A 312 1.82 21.40 14.11
N GLY A 313 1.44 20.13 14.23
CA GLY A 313 0.04 19.76 14.35
C GLY A 313 -0.15 18.28 14.55
N SER A 314 -1.35 17.88 14.93
CA SER A 314 -1.72 16.51 15.20
C SER A 314 -2.68 15.95 14.16
N TYR A 315 -2.66 14.62 14.03
CA TYR A 315 -3.67 13.82 13.35
C TYR A 315 -4.36 12.97 14.41
N ASP A 316 -5.63 13.29 14.70
CA ASP A 316 -6.35 12.64 15.76
C ASP A 316 -7.22 11.50 15.22
N HIS A 317 -6.91 10.26 15.65
CA HIS A 317 -7.64 9.05 15.33
C HIS A 317 -7.98 8.90 13.83
N PRO A 318 -7.00 8.94 12.93
CA PRO A 318 -7.25 8.77 11.51
C PRO A 318 -7.87 7.39 11.24
N TYR A 319 -8.74 7.33 10.23
CA TYR A 319 -9.35 6.06 9.82
C TYR A 319 -9.59 6.01 8.31
N LEU A 320 -9.59 4.78 7.78
CA LEU A 320 -9.90 4.51 6.38
C LEU A 320 -10.92 3.39 6.27
N TRP A 321 -11.78 3.50 5.26
CA TRP A 321 -12.68 2.46 4.80
C TRP A 321 -12.23 1.95 3.44
N PHE A 322 -12.28 0.66 3.27
CA PHE A 322 -12.04 0.00 1.98
C PHE A 322 -13.29 -0.80 1.63
N ALA A 323 -13.81 -0.61 0.44
CA ALA A 323 -14.89 -1.42 -0.10
C ALA A 323 -14.45 -2.00 -1.44
N SER A 324 -14.69 -3.27 -1.68
CA SER A 324 -14.29 -3.95 -2.91
C SER A 324 -15.34 -4.90 -3.41
N VAL A 325 -15.35 -5.09 -4.73
CA VAL A 325 -16.07 -6.13 -5.44
C VAL A 325 -15.13 -6.82 -6.41
N ASN A 326 -15.22 -8.12 -6.52
CA ASN A 326 -14.48 -8.91 -7.49
C ASN A 326 -15.37 -9.93 -8.18
N TYR A 327 -14.97 -10.31 -9.37
CA TYR A 327 -15.57 -11.37 -10.16
C TYR A 327 -14.51 -12.27 -10.74
N SER A 328 -14.71 -13.59 -10.65
CA SER A 328 -13.81 -14.58 -11.22
C SER A 328 -14.58 -15.52 -12.13
N TYR A 329 -13.95 -15.88 -13.24
CA TYR A 329 -14.46 -16.83 -14.20
C TYR A 329 -13.38 -17.83 -14.61
N GLN A 330 -13.73 -19.12 -14.58
CA GLN A 330 -12.89 -20.24 -15.02
C GLN A 330 -13.46 -20.85 -16.29
N PHE A 331 -12.65 -21.10 -17.31
CA PHE A 331 -13.05 -21.65 -18.62
C PHE A 331 -12.02 -22.66 -19.15
#